data_590c7e6924391d44c0b39ad41ed9605e
#
_entry.id   590c7e6924391d44c0b39ad41ed9605e
#
_cell.length_a   1.000
_cell.length_b   1.000
_cell.length_c   1.000
_cell.angle_alpha   90.00
_cell.angle_beta   90.00
_cell.angle_gamma   90.00
#
_symmetry.space_group_name_H-M   'P 1'
#
loop_
_entity.id
_entity.type
_entity.pdbx_description
1 polymer ?
#
loop_
_entity_poly.entity_id
_entity_poly.type
_entity_poly.pdbx_seq_one_letter_code
_entity_poly.pdbx_strand_id
1 'polypeptide(L)'
;MIRNEDFTTKYLDKIIFASERHTVDEWLGVFKKLSEIMNELNLDPDLYMHSMGVESLKINFIKNESLIINEVTRLNFCAKRVLDLSIEIVQISSRNEFKYDDVSGLIREAWHELISLFDYSSDLYLNIYSLCLFNNLALTLEKSVKIVANKLSGSPSIV
;
A
#
# COMPACT_ATOMS: atom_id res chain seq x y z
N MET A 1 5.72 9.91 16.99
CA MET A 1 5.27 9.41 15.67
C MET A 1 6.29 8.43 15.11
N ILE A 2 5.83 7.34 14.56
CA ILE A 2 6.71 6.33 13.98
C ILE A 2 7.13 6.79 12.58
N ARG A 3 8.43 6.69 12.29
CA ARG A 3 8.95 6.96 10.96
C ARG A 3 8.68 5.77 10.04
N ASN A 4 8.58 6.01 8.73
CA ASN A 4 8.42 4.93 7.75
C ASN A 4 9.52 3.88 7.87
N GLU A 5 10.76 4.31 8.09
CA GLU A 5 11.91 3.44 8.30
C GLU A 5 11.70 2.51 9.49
N ASP A 6 11.22 3.03 10.62
CA ASP A 6 10.95 2.22 11.80
C ASP A 6 9.85 1.20 11.55
N PHE A 7 8.80 1.60 10.84
CA PHE A 7 7.72 0.70 10.48
C PHE A 7 8.22 -0.44 9.58
N THR A 8 8.98 -0.10 8.55
CA THR A 8 9.55 -1.08 7.63
C THR A 8 10.45 -2.07 8.37
N THR A 9 11.39 -1.56 9.18
CA THR A 9 12.36 -2.40 9.88
C THR A 9 11.71 -3.29 10.92
N LYS A 10 10.77 -2.76 11.70
CA LYS A 10 10.20 -3.48 12.85
C LYS A 10 9.07 -4.43 12.48
N TYR A 11 8.28 -4.09 11.48
CA TYR A 11 7.02 -4.75 11.22
C TYR A 11 6.89 -5.34 9.83
N LEU A 12 7.19 -4.57 8.79
CA LEU A 12 6.99 -5.02 7.42
C LEU A 12 7.90 -6.20 7.07
N ASP A 13 9.16 -6.16 7.45
CA ASP A 13 10.09 -7.24 7.17
C ASP A 13 9.65 -8.57 7.81
N LYS A 14 8.91 -8.50 8.91
CA LYS A 14 8.37 -9.68 9.57
C LYS A 14 7.12 -10.23 8.91
N ILE A 15 6.37 -9.39 8.22
CA ILE A 15 5.12 -9.76 7.56
C ILE A 15 5.37 -10.26 6.16
N ILE A 16 6.42 -9.72 5.53
CA ILE A 16 6.62 -9.82 4.11
C ILE A 16 7.77 -10.74 3.78
N PHE A 17 7.42 -11.81 3.15
CA PHE A 17 8.34 -12.56 2.33
C PHE A 17 8.12 -12.12 0.88
N ALA A 18 8.52 -10.88 0.60
CA ALA A 18 8.16 -10.20 -0.64
C ALA A 18 8.65 -10.91 -1.91
N SER A 19 9.65 -11.78 -1.77
CA SER A 19 10.19 -12.57 -2.87
C SER A 19 9.50 -13.91 -3.05
N GLU A 20 8.69 -14.35 -2.09
CA GLU A 20 8.07 -15.66 -2.12
C GLU A 20 6.69 -15.64 -2.77
N ARG A 21 6.31 -16.78 -3.35
CA ARG A 21 4.96 -16.96 -3.86
C ARG A 21 4.02 -17.25 -2.72
N HIS A 22 2.91 -16.52 -2.67
CA HIS A 22 1.86 -16.73 -1.71
C HIS A 22 0.61 -17.23 -2.40
N THR A 23 -0.14 -18.08 -1.71
CA THR A 23 -1.51 -18.41 -2.10
C THR A 23 -2.40 -17.19 -1.84
N VAL A 24 -3.61 -17.20 -2.40
CA VAL A 24 -4.56 -16.10 -2.14
C VAL A 24 -4.89 -16.00 -0.65
N ASP A 25 -5.01 -17.11 0.05
CA ASP A 25 -5.31 -17.12 1.48
C ASP A 25 -4.14 -16.55 2.29
N GLU A 26 -2.91 -16.86 1.91
CA GLU A 26 -1.72 -16.28 2.53
C GLU A 26 -1.66 -14.78 2.33
N TRP A 27 -1.99 -14.26 1.14
CA TRP A 27 -2.07 -12.82 0.91
C TRP A 27 -3.12 -12.17 1.78
N LEU A 28 -4.31 -12.77 1.91
CA LEU A 28 -5.36 -12.25 2.80
C LEU A 28 -4.89 -12.22 4.25
N GLY A 29 -4.12 -13.22 4.68
CA GLY A 29 -3.48 -13.25 6.00
C GLY A 29 -2.49 -12.11 6.18
N VAL A 30 -1.69 -11.79 5.16
CA VAL A 30 -0.75 -10.66 5.17
C VAL A 30 -1.50 -9.34 5.36
N PHE A 31 -2.57 -9.11 4.61
CA PHE A 31 -3.37 -7.88 4.75
C PHE A 31 -4.05 -7.77 6.10
N LYS A 32 -4.56 -8.88 6.63
CA LYS A 32 -5.15 -8.91 7.96
C LYS A 32 -4.13 -8.54 9.03
N LYS A 33 -2.93 -9.12 8.96
CA LYS A 33 -1.84 -8.82 9.88
C LYS A 33 -1.40 -7.37 9.78
N LEU A 34 -1.32 -6.85 8.57
CA LEU A 34 -0.99 -5.45 8.33
C LEU A 34 -2.01 -4.52 8.99
N SER A 35 -3.32 -4.79 8.82
CA SER A 35 -4.37 -4.01 9.47
C SER A 35 -4.26 -4.04 10.99
N GLU A 36 -3.99 -5.20 11.57
CA GLU A 36 -3.80 -5.34 13.02
C GLU A 36 -2.64 -4.47 13.51
N ILE A 37 -1.52 -4.50 12.80
CA ILE A 37 -0.34 -3.70 13.15
C ILE A 37 -0.64 -2.21 13.02
N MET A 38 -1.31 -1.79 11.96
CA MET A 38 -1.66 -0.38 11.75
C MET A 38 -2.57 0.13 12.87
N ASN A 39 -3.53 -0.69 13.29
CA ASN A 39 -4.41 -0.36 14.40
C ASN A 39 -3.67 -0.31 15.74
N GLU A 40 -2.81 -1.28 16.01
CA GLU A 40 -2.01 -1.34 17.23
C GLU A 40 -1.10 -0.12 17.39
N LEU A 41 -0.49 0.31 16.31
CA LEU A 41 0.41 1.47 16.30
C LEU A 41 -0.34 2.79 16.23
N ASN A 42 -1.66 2.75 16.07
CA ASN A 42 -2.50 3.94 15.91
C ASN A 42 -1.99 4.85 14.77
N LEU A 43 -1.69 4.23 13.64
CA LEU A 43 -1.20 4.93 12.45
C LEU A 43 -2.38 5.50 11.67
N ASP A 44 -2.93 6.59 12.16
CA ASP A 44 -3.97 7.36 11.47
C ASP A 44 -3.31 8.56 10.80
N PRO A 45 -3.13 8.54 9.46
CA PRO A 45 -2.52 9.66 8.75
C PRO A 45 -3.28 10.97 8.91
N ASP A 46 -4.61 10.92 8.95
CA ASP A 46 -5.44 12.12 9.10
C ASP A 46 -5.17 12.79 10.45
N LEU A 47 -5.00 12.01 11.50
CA LEU A 47 -4.67 12.53 12.83
C LEU A 47 -3.32 13.27 12.82
N TYR A 48 -2.32 12.70 12.16
CA TYR A 48 -1.01 13.34 12.05
C TYR A 48 -1.08 14.63 11.23
N MET A 49 -1.81 14.64 10.14
CA MET A 49 -1.99 15.83 9.32
C MET A 49 -2.65 16.96 10.10
N HIS A 50 -3.68 16.66 10.90
CA HIS A 50 -4.33 17.66 11.75
C HIS A 50 -3.39 18.22 12.81
N SER A 51 -2.54 17.40 13.40
CA SER A 51 -1.64 17.85 14.47
C SER A 51 -0.52 18.75 13.98
N MET A 52 -0.19 18.74 12.71
CA MET A 52 0.94 19.49 12.15
C MET A 52 0.61 20.93 11.76
N GLY A 53 -0.63 21.20 11.38
CA GLY A 53 -1.04 22.52 10.95
C GLY A 53 -0.56 22.88 9.53
N VAL A 54 -1.39 23.67 8.85
CA VAL A 54 -1.17 24.04 7.45
C VAL A 54 0.04 24.95 7.26
N GLU A 55 0.28 25.87 8.21
CA GLU A 55 1.39 26.83 8.09
C GLU A 55 2.76 26.14 8.15
N SER A 56 2.90 25.14 9.03
CA SER A 56 4.14 24.35 9.08
C SER A 56 4.39 23.61 7.79
N LEU A 57 3.35 23.07 7.16
CA LEU A 57 3.45 22.40 5.86
C LEU A 57 3.91 23.36 4.76
N LYS A 58 3.33 24.57 4.74
CA LYS A 58 3.72 25.60 3.77
C LYS A 58 5.17 26.00 3.89
N ILE A 59 5.63 26.25 5.11
CA ILE A 59 7.01 26.67 5.38
C ILE A 59 7.98 25.58 4.94
N ASN A 60 7.69 24.33 5.28
CA ASN A 60 8.54 23.22 4.89
C ASN A 60 8.59 23.05 3.35
N PHE A 61 7.46 23.19 2.69
CA PHE A 61 7.39 23.11 1.23
C PHE A 61 8.25 24.19 0.57
N ILE A 62 8.15 25.44 1.02
CA ILE A 62 8.93 26.54 0.45
C ILE A 62 10.43 26.29 0.56
N LYS A 63 10.89 25.76 1.72
CA LYS A 63 12.31 25.49 1.95
C LYS A 63 12.87 24.34 1.12
N ASN A 64 12.05 23.35 0.81
CA ASN A 64 12.49 22.10 0.21
C ASN A 64 11.74 21.77 -1.09
N GLU A 65 11.29 22.79 -1.81
CA GLU A 65 10.39 22.64 -2.95
C GLU A 65 10.85 21.59 -3.96
N SER A 66 12.07 21.66 -4.44
CA SER A 66 12.59 20.73 -5.47
C SER A 66 12.61 19.29 -4.97
N LEU A 67 13.07 19.07 -3.73
CA LEU A 67 13.12 17.74 -3.13
C LEU A 67 11.72 17.18 -2.95
N ILE A 68 10.80 18.00 -2.45
CA ILE A 68 9.41 17.58 -2.18
C ILE A 68 8.71 17.24 -3.50
N ILE A 69 8.86 18.05 -4.54
CA ILE A 69 8.25 17.80 -5.83
C ILE A 69 8.75 16.48 -6.41
N ASN A 70 10.05 16.22 -6.35
CA ASN A 70 10.63 14.98 -6.85
C ASN A 70 10.10 13.76 -6.09
N GLU A 71 10.04 13.84 -4.77
CA GLU A 71 9.55 12.74 -3.93
C GLU A 71 8.05 12.50 -4.10
N VAL A 72 7.25 13.56 -4.17
CA VAL A 72 5.82 13.45 -4.42
C VAL A 72 5.56 12.81 -5.79
N THR A 73 6.34 13.20 -6.79
CA THR A 73 6.24 12.61 -8.14
C THR A 73 6.54 11.11 -8.08
N ARG A 74 7.59 10.71 -7.37
CA ARG A 74 7.94 9.28 -7.18
C ARG A 74 6.83 8.52 -6.46
N LEU A 75 6.34 9.07 -5.36
CA LEU A 75 5.27 8.44 -4.57
C LEU A 75 3.99 8.30 -5.39
N ASN A 76 3.63 9.32 -6.16
CA ASN A 76 2.45 9.29 -7.01
C ASN A 76 2.61 8.27 -8.15
N PHE A 77 3.81 8.11 -8.69
CA PHE A 77 4.08 7.09 -9.68
C PHE A 77 3.87 5.67 -9.10
N CYS A 78 4.40 5.41 -7.92
CA CYS A 78 4.17 4.14 -7.22
C CYS A 78 2.67 3.92 -6.94
N ALA A 79 1.98 4.95 -6.48
CA ALA A 79 0.55 4.89 -6.22
C ALA A 79 -0.24 4.53 -7.47
N LYS A 80 0.08 5.15 -8.59
CA LYS A 80 -0.57 4.85 -9.87
C LYS A 80 -0.34 3.41 -10.29
N ARG A 81 0.89 2.89 -10.11
CA ARG A 81 1.20 1.49 -10.41
C ARG A 81 0.36 0.53 -9.58
N VAL A 82 0.22 0.77 -8.28
CA VAL A 82 -0.64 -0.08 -7.42
C VAL A 82 -2.08 -0.05 -7.89
N LEU A 83 -2.61 1.13 -8.23
CA LEU A 83 -3.98 1.26 -8.73
C LEU A 83 -4.17 0.52 -10.06
N ASP A 84 -3.27 0.72 -11.01
CA ASP A 84 -3.34 0.09 -12.32
C ASP A 84 -3.27 -1.45 -12.19
N LEU A 85 -2.37 -1.95 -11.36
CA LEU A 85 -2.25 -3.39 -11.11
C LEU A 85 -3.47 -3.95 -10.39
N SER A 86 -4.03 -3.22 -9.44
CA SER A 86 -5.25 -3.62 -8.73
C SER A 86 -6.44 -3.76 -9.69
N ILE A 87 -6.58 -2.83 -10.63
CA ILE A 87 -7.61 -2.86 -11.66
C ILE A 87 -7.39 -4.05 -12.60
N GLU A 88 -6.16 -4.25 -13.04
CA GLU A 88 -5.81 -5.37 -13.93
C GLU A 88 -6.10 -6.72 -13.28
N ILE A 89 -5.78 -6.87 -12.00
CA ILE A 89 -6.08 -8.09 -11.23
C ILE A 89 -7.59 -8.39 -11.29
N VAL A 90 -8.42 -7.38 -11.05
CA VAL A 90 -9.89 -7.55 -11.09
C VAL A 90 -10.37 -7.91 -12.50
N GLN A 91 -9.84 -7.22 -13.51
CA GLN A 91 -10.22 -7.48 -14.91
C GLN A 91 -9.87 -8.90 -15.33
N ILE A 92 -8.69 -9.39 -14.99
CA ILE A 92 -8.27 -10.76 -15.30
C ILE A 92 -9.13 -11.76 -14.53
N SER A 93 -9.43 -11.50 -13.26
CA SER A 93 -10.24 -12.40 -12.43
C SER A 93 -11.68 -12.53 -12.92
N SER A 94 -12.15 -11.61 -13.72
CA SER A 94 -13.51 -11.67 -14.29
C SER A 94 -13.64 -12.58 -15.51
N ARG A 95 -12.54 -13.12 -16.03
CA ARG A 95 -12.55 -14.02 -17.18
C ARG A 95 -13.13 -15.38 -16.80
N ASN A 96 -13.78 -16.04 -17.77
CA ASN A 96 -14.45 -17.34 -17.54
C ASN A 96 -13.47 -18.46 -17.17
N GLU A 97 -12.27 -18.46 -17.73
CA GLU A 97 -11.26 -19.49 -17.51
C GLU A 97 -10.12 -18.96 -16.62
N PHE A 98 -10.48 -18.24 -15.57
CA PHE A 98 -9.53 -17.63 -14.67
C PHE A 98 -8.85 -18.66 -13.76
N LYS A 99 -7.53 -18.56 -13.63
CA LYS A 99 -6.72 -19.31 -12.66
C LYS A 99 -5.90 -18.33 -11.82
N TYR A 100 -5.60 -18.73 -10.59
CA TYR A 100 -4.81 -17.89 -9.69
C TYR A 100 -3.47 -17.50 -10.29
N ASP A 101 -2.79 -18.40 -11.01
CA ASP A 101 -1.51 -18.10 -11.65
C ASP A 101 -1.58 -16.91 -12.62
N ASP A 102 -2.77 -16.60 -13.14
CA ASP A 102 -2.96 -15.48 -14.05
C ASP A 102 -2.76 -14.12 -13.36
N VAL A 103 -2.93 -14.06 -12.05
CA VAL A 103 -2.85 -12.81 -11.27
C VAL A 103 -1.80 -12.84 -10.18
N SER A 104 -1.25 -13.99 -9.81
CA SER A 104 -0.32 -14.09 -8.67
C SER A 104 0.91 -13.20 -8.83
N GLY A 105 1.45 -13.11 -10.03
CA GLY A 105 2.58 -12.22 -10.33
C GLY A 105 2.22 -10.75 -10.21
N LEU A 106 1.00 -10.38 -10.61
CA LEU A 106 0.51 -9.01 -10.53
C LEU A 106 0.29 -8.59 -9.07
N ILE A 107 -0.23 -9.48 -8.24
CA ILE A 107 -0.40 -9.21 -6.80
C ILE A 107 0.96 -8.96 -6.17
N ARG A 108 1.94 -9.80 -6.47
CA ARG A 108 3.31 -9.62 -5.95
C ARG A 108 3.93 -8.33 -6.43
N GLU A 109 3.78 -7.99 -7.70
CA GLU A 109 4.29 -6.73 -8.26
C GLU A 109 3.64 -5.53 -7.58
N ALA A 110 2.32 -5.55 -7.41
CA ALA A 110 1.60 -4.50 -6.70
C ALA A 110 2.06 -4.36 -5.25
N TRP A 111 2.33 -5.48 -4.59
CA TRP A 111 2.87 -5.49 -3.24
C TRP A 111 4.25 -4.84 -3.18
N HIS A 112 5.14 -5.14 -4.11
CA HIS A 112 6.46 -4.50 -4.17
C HIS A 112 6.37 -2.99 -4.37
N GLU A 113 5.47 -2.54 -5.25
CA GLU A 113 5.22 -1.10 -5.46
C GLU A 113 4.66 -0.44 -4.19
N LEU A 114 3.76 -1.14 -3.50
CA LEU A 114 3.18 -0.65 -2.25
C LEU A 114 4.27 -0.44 -1.19
N ILE A 115 5.19 -1.39 -1.06
CA ILE A 115 6.30 -1.31 -0.11
C ILE A 115 7.26 -0.18 -0.46
N SER A 116 7.48 0.09 -1.73
CA SER A 116 8.38 1.17 -2.14
C SER A 116 7.91 2.55 -1.70
N LEU A 117 6.64 2.68 -1.27
CA LEU A 117 6.18 3.91 -0.62
C LEU A 117 6.89 4.19 0.70
N PHE A 118 7.51 3.17 1.30
CA PHE A 118 8.27 3.30 2.54
C PHE A 118 9.76 3.51 2.32
N ASP A 119 10.20 3.71 1.08
CA ASP A 119 11.58 4.07 0.83
C ASP A 119 11.94 5.33 1.60
N TYR A 120 13.16 5.34 2.12
CA TYR A 120 13.62 6.35 3.06
C TYR A 120 13.38 7.78 2.57
N SER A 121 12.83 8.60 3.45
CA SER A 121 12.79 10.05 3.33
C SER A 121 13.10 10.67 4.67
N SER A 122 13.98 11.68 4.68
CA SER A 122 14.29 12.46 5.88
C SER A 122 13.21 13.51 6.19
N ASP A 123 12.31 13.76 5.26
CA ASP A 123 11.27 14.76 5.43
C ASP A 123 10.04 14.17 6.11
N LEU A 124 9.67 14.75 7.24
CA LEU A 124 8.56 14.28 8.05
C LEU A 124 7.22 14.33 7.32
N TYR A 125 7.00 15.37 6.53
CA TYR A 125 5.72 15.54 5.82
C TYR A 125 5.58 14.55 4.67
N LEU A 126 6.67 14.23 4.02
CA LEU A 126 6.71 13.17 3.00
C LEU A 126 6.44 11.80 3.62
N ASN A 127 6.92 11.56 4.83
CA ASN A 127 6.63 10.34 5.57
C ASN A 127 5.13 10.21 5.87
N ILE A 128 4.47 11.31 6.25
CA ILE A 128 3.02 11.32 6.49
C ILE A 128 2.26 11.11 5.19
N TYR A 129 2.67 11.79 4.13
CA TYR A 129 2.07 11.61 2.81
C TYR A 129 2.17 10.15 2.34
N SER A 130 3.33 9.56 2.50
CA SER A 130 3.60 8.16 2.19
C SER A 130 2.70 7.21 3.00
N LEU A 131 2.50 7.47 4.30
CA LEU A 131 1.57 6.69 5.14
C LEU A 131 0.13 6.81 4.66
N CYS A 132 -0.31 8.01 4.24
CA CYS A 132 -1.65 8.21 3.70
C CYS A 132 -1.85 7.38 2.43
N LEU A 133 -0.90 7.44 1.51
CA LEU A 133 -0.94 6.66 0.28
C LEU A 133 -0.95 5.17 0.58
N PHE A 134 -0.04 4.71 1.43
CA PHE A 134 0.08 3.30 1.80
C PHE A 134 -1.25 2.76 2.35
N ASN A 135 -1.83 3.46 3.31
CA ASN A 135 -3.08 3.02 3.94
C ASN A 135 -4.20 2.83 2.92
N ASN A 136 -4.40 3.82 2.05
CA ASN A 136 -5.45 3.78 1.03
C ASN A 136 -5.19 2.71 -0.02
N LEU A 137 -3.96 2.59 -0.47
CA LEU A 137 -3.59 1.65 -1.53
C LEU A 137 -3.55 0.20 -1.03
N ALA A 138 -3.17 -0.02 0.22
CA ALA A 138 -3.23 -1.33 0.85
C ALA A 138 -4.67 -1.84 0.88
N LEU A 139 -5.63 -0.98 1.24
CA LEU A 139 -7.05 -1.32 1.22
C LEU A 139 -7.54 -1.63 -0.20
N THR A 140 -7.10 -0.87 -1.17
CA THR A 140 -7.47 -1.09 -2.59
C THR A 140 -6.95 -2.42 -3.10
N LEU A 141 -5.70 -2.73 -2.82
CA LEU A 141 -5.10 -4.01 -3.22
C LEU A 141 -5.78 -5.18 -2.50
N GLU A 142 -6.05 -5.03 -1.21
CA GLU A 142 -6.77 -6.06 -0.44
C GLU A 142 -8.13 -6.36 -1.05
N LYS A 143 -8.88 -5.34 -1.44
CA LYS A 143 -10.17 -5.53 -2.09
C LYS A 143 -10.05 -6.31 -3.39
N SER A 144 -9.03 -6.02 -4.19
CA SER A 144 -8.75 -6.75 -5.43
C SER A 144 -8.45 -8.23 -5.15
N VAL A 145 -7.64 -8.51 -4.13
CA VAL A 145 -7.30 -9.88 -3.72
C VAL A 145 -8.53 -10.62 -3.19
N LYS A 146 -9.41 -9.94 -2.46
CA LYS A 146 -10.67 -10.53 -1.99
C LYS A 146 -11.58 -10.92 -3.15
N ILE A 147 -11.64 -10.10 -4.19
CA ILE A 147 -12.39 -10.44 -5.40
C ILE A 147 -11.83 -11.72 -6.05
N VAL A 148 -10.52 -11.83 -6.13
CA VAL A 148 -9.85 -13.05 -6.62
C VAL A 148 -10.23 -14.25 -5.76
N ALA A 149 -10.17 -14.12 -4.45
CA ALA A 149 -10.51 -15.19 -3.51
C ALA A 149 -11.95 -15.65 -3.68
N ASN A 150 -12.89 -14.72 -3.81
CA ASN A 150 -14.30 -15.03 -4.03
C ASN A 150 -14.52 -15.76 -5.37
N LYS A 151 -13.83 -15.34 -6.41
CA LYS A 151 -13.89 -15.99 -7.72
C LYS A 151 -13.40 -17.44 -7.65
N LEU A 152 -12.29 -17.67 -6.96
CA LEU A 152 -11.69 -19.00 -6.83
C LEU A 152 -12.56 -19.94 -5.98
N SER A 153 -13.26 -19.42 -4.99
CA SER A 153 -14.16 -20.20 -4.14
C SER A 153 -15.50 -20.48 -4.80
N GLY A 154 -15.77 -19.92 -5.99
CA GLY A 154 -17.06 -20.03 -6.65
C GLY A 154 -18.16 -19.19 -6.03
N SER A 155 -17.84 -18.34 -5.04
CA SER A 155 -18.80 -17.45 -4.42
C SER A 155 -19.11 -16.26 -5.32
N PRO A 156 -20.35 -15.73 -5.31
CA PRO A 156 -20.65 -14.49 -6.03
C PRO A 156 -19.78 -13.35 -5.52
N SER A 157 -19.21 -12.59 -6.45
CA SER A 157 -18.47 -11.39 -6.08
C SER A 157 -19.44 -10.33 -5.55
N ILE A 158 -19.28 -9.95 -4.30
CA ILE A 158 -20.02 -8.82 -3.71
C ILE A 158 -19.10 -7.60 -3.86
N VAL A 159 -19.42 -6.79 -4.82
CA VAL A 159 -18.66 -5.57 -5.06
C VAL A 159 -19.36 -4.40 -4.38
#